data_a9ba80366e83662a411dfa172e00b968
#
_entry.id   a9ba80366e83662a411dfa172e00b968
#
_cell.length_a   1.000
_cell.length_b   1.000
_cell.length_c   1.000
_cell.angle_alpha   90.00
_cell.angle_beta   90.00
_cell.angle_gamma   90.00
#
_symmetry.space_group_name_H-M   'P 1'
#
loop_
_entity.id
_entity.type
_entity.pdbx_description
1 polymer ?
#
loop_
_entity_poly.entity_id
_entity_poly.type
_entity_poly.pdbx_seq_one_letter_code
_entity_poly.pdbx_strand_id
1 'polypeptide(L)'
;SIIGNAFSGTSPNKNDPLFLHLRIKTKKTECYNEVSKLIDSILKPKLMEGQVTEETKVSEMLNKIVIVVDKTVHRDYKDFAKCKAQDVNCYDISNYTHLESGSQVLNKLTLSQVENQPSNPVMIKDDNVTTTTEASKLVLPISKNTQNPKIQKMILSYGIQIVAYKYDEQDEELEKCEDFFNDNKGGIVPLAGAITYFERIDTEQKK
;
A
#
# COMPACT_ATOMS: atom_id res chain seq x y z
N SER A 1 -3.70 -4.18 20.42
CA SER A 1 -2.80 -4.73 19.39
C SER A 1 -2.14 -3.59 18.61
N ILE A 2 -0.99 -3.83 17.98
CA ILE A 2 -0.24 -2.84 17.17
C ILE A 2 -1.14 -2.22 16.09
N ILE A 3 -1.96 -3.03 15.41
CA ILE A 3 -2.90 -2.56 14.38
C ILE A 3 -3.94 -1.58 14.96
N GLY A 4 -4.40 -1.80 16.20
CA GLY A 4 -5.33 -0.87 16.85
C GLY A 4 -4.71 0.52 17.10
N ASN A 5 -3.40 0.58 17.29
CA ASN A 5 -2.69 1.83 17.52
C ASN A 5 -2.57 2.71 16.25
N ALA A 6 -2.72 2.14 15.06
CA ALA A 6 -2.72 2.90 13.81
C ALA A 6 -3.85 3.95 13.74
N PHE A 7 -4.92 3.74 14.51
CA PHE A 7 -6.06 4.67 14.62
C PHE A 7 -6.05 5.46 15.93
N SER A 8 -4.93 5.47 16.65
CA SER A 8 -4.75 6.22 17.89
C SER A 8 -3.94 7.50 17.63
N GLY A 9 -3.74 8.30 18.69
CA GLY A 9 -3.01 9.57 18.61
C GLY A 9 -1.53 9.49 18.24
N THR A 10 -0.97 8.29 18.01
CA THR A 10 0.42 8.10 17.57
C THR A 10 0.57 8.13 16.03
N SER A 11 -0.53 8.02 15.29
CA SER A 11 -0.51 8.18 13.83
C SER A 11 -0.51 9.67 13.45
N PRO A 12 0.25 10.11 12.44
CA PRO A 12 0.21 11.48 11.92
C PRO A 12 -1.21 11.92 11.55
N ASN A 13 -1.98 11.02 10.96
CA ASN A 13 -3.42 11.20 10.72
C ASN A 13 -4.19 9.92 11.06
N LYS A 14 -4.88 9.94 12.20
CA LYS A 14 -5.69 8.81 12.68
C LYS A 14 -6.87 8.43 11.79
N ASN A 15 -7.21 9.28 10.83
CA ASN A 15 -8.33 9.06 9.91
C ASN A 15 -7.89 8.35 8.63
N ASP A 16 -6.59 8.28 8.35
CA ASP A 16 -6.10 7.60 7.15
C ASP A 16 -6.45 6.10 7.16
N PRO A 17 -6.73 5.51 5.99
CA PRO A 17 -6.91 4.07 5.90
C PRO A 17 -5.60 3.33 6.20
N LEU A 18 -5.73 2.17 6.82
CA LEU A 18 -4.60 1.25 7.01
C LEU A 18 -4.65 0.15 5.95
N PHE A 19 -3.68 0.12 5.05
CA PHE A 19 -3.50 -0.97 4.11
C PHE A 19 -2.67 -2.09 4.76
N LEU A 20 -3.31 -3.22 5.04
CA LEU A 20 -2.64 -4.39 5.58
C LEU A 20 -2.34 -5.38 4.44
N HIS A 21 -1.08 -5.37 3.97
CA HIS A 21 -0.62 -6.22 2.87
C HIS A 21 -0.14 -7.58 3.36
N LEU A 22 -0.84 -8.63 2.97
CA LEU A 22 -0.60 -10.01 3.38
C LEU A 22 0.12 -10.81 2.28
N ARG A 23 1.33 -11.29 2.58
CA ARG A 23 2.11 -12.19 1.73
C ARG A 23 2.16 -13.59 2.32
N ILE A 24 1.17 -14.40 2.02
CA ILE A 24 1.05 -15.76 2.56
C ILE A 24 1.83 -16.72 1.65
N LYS A 25 2.98 -17.23 2.14
CA LYS A 25 3.91 -18.04 1.34
C LYS A 25 3.63 -19.55 1.37
N THR A 26 2.63 -19.99 2.12
CA THR A 26 2.23 -21.40 2.22
C THR A 26 0.98 -21.68 1.38
N LYS A 27 0.81 -22.93 0.95
CA LYS A 27 -0.44 -23.42 0.34
C LYS A 27 -1.33 -24.19 1.33
N LYS A 28 -1.00 -24.18 2.61
CA LYS A 28 -1.79 -24.87 3.65
C LYS A 28 -3.09 -24.12 3.92
N THR A 29 -4.22 -24.75 3.65
CA THR A 29 -5.57 -24.20 3.89
C THR A 29 -5.73 -23.73 5.34
N GLU A 30 -5.20 -24.47 6.30
CA GLU A 30 -5.29 -24.16 7.72
C GLU A 30 -4.68 -22.78 8.06
N CYS A 31 -3.57 -22.42 7.39
CA CYS A 31 -2.94 -21.12 7.61
C CYS A 31 -3.82 -19.97 7.11
N TYR A 32 -4.47 -20.13 5.96
CA TYR A 32 -5.42 -19.13 5.45
C TYR A 32 -6.63 -19.01 6.37
N ASN A 33 -7.15 -20.13 6.84
CA ASN A 33 -8.27 -20.17 7.76
C ASN A 33 -7.95 -19.45 9.09
N GLU A 34 -6.80 -19.74 9.71
CA GLU A 34 -6.40 -19.09 10.96
C GLU A 34 -6.15 -17.58 10.78
N VAL A 35 -5.53 -17.16 9.69
CA VAL A 35 -5.36 -15.73 9.36
C VAL A 35 -6.73 -15.06 9.23
N SER A 36 -7.65 -15.67 8.48
CA SER A 36 -9.00 -15.15 8.28
C SER A 36 -9.81 -15.06 9.57
N LYS A 37 -9.69 -16.06 10.43
CA LYS A 37 -10.29 -16.10 11.76
C LYS A 37 -9.77 -14.96 12.66
N LEU A 38 -8.47 -14.68 12.63
CA LEU A 38 -7.88 -13.56 13.35
C LEU A 38 -8.38 -12.21 12.80
N ILE A 39 -8.49 -12.09 11.48
CA ILE A 39 -9.06 -10.89 10.85
C ILE A 39 -10.51 -10.69 11.30
N ASP A 40 -11.34 -11.72 11.23
CA ASP A 40 -12.73 -11.66 11.67
C ASP A 40 -12.85 -11.26 13.13
N SER A 41 -12.13 -11.96 14.01
CA SER A 41 -12.27 -11.78 15.46
C SER A 41 -11.73 -10.45 15.99
N ILE A 42 -10.68 -9.89 15.35
CA ILE A 42 -9.95 -8.73 15.86
C ILE A 42 -10.21 -7.48 15.02
N LEU A 43 -10.27 -7.59 13.69
CA LEU A 43 -10.24 -6.44 12.79
C LEU A 43 -11.62 -6.11 12.19
N LYS A 44 -12.57 -7.04 12.21
CA LYS A 44 -13.89 -6.90 11.57
C LYS A 44 -14.57 -5.55 11.80
N PRO A 45 -14.60 -4.97 13.03
CA PRO A 45 -15.28 -3.69 13.26
C PRO A 45 -14.67 -2.50 12.51
N LYS A 46 -13.41 -2.66 12.04
CA LYS A 46 -12.64 -1.63 11.34
C LYS A 46 -12.39 -1.95 9.86
N LEU A 47 -12.84 -3.12 9.40
CA LEU A 47 -12.66 -3.48 7.99
C LEU A 47 -13.46 -2.56 7.08
N MET A 48 -12.93 -2.31 5.89
CA MET A 48 -13.67 -1.71 4.80
C MET A 48 -14.82 -2.65 4.39
N GLU A 49 -15.89 -2.11 3.85
CA GLU A 49 -16.95 -2.87 3.22
C GLU A 49 -16.73 -2.94 1.70
N GLY A 50 -16.94 -4.13 1.12
CA GLY A 50 -16.81 -4.33 -0.32
C GLY A 50 -15.37 -4.44 -0.83
N GLN A 51 -15.23 -4.35 -2.15
CA GLN A 51 -13.96 -4.47 -2.86
C GLN A 51 -13.44 -3.09 -3.28
N VAL A 52 -12.13 -2.90 -3.26
CA VAL A 52 -11.50 -1.71 -3.83
C VAL A 52 -11.42 -1.87 -5.34
N THR A 53 -11.97 -0.91 -6.06
CA THR A 53 -11.94 -0.81 -7.52
C THR A 53 -11.21 0.48 -7.95
N GLU A 54 -11.05 0.71 -9.23
CA GLU A 54 -10.47 1.94 -9.77
C GLU A 54 -11.34 3.18 -9.45
N GLU A 55 -12.63 2.98 -9.20
CA GLU A 55 -13.59 4.05 -8.89
C GLU A 55 -13.69 4.32 -7.38
N THR A 56 -13.11 3.45 -6.53
CA THR A 56 -13.20 3.60 -5.07
C THR A 56 -12.46 4.85 -4.60
N LYS A 57 -13.18 5.75 -3.99
CA LYS A 57 -12.62 7.00 -3.46
C LYS A 57 -11.87 6.76 -2.15
N VAL A 58 -10.79 7.50 -1.92
CA VAL A 58 -10.05 7.48 -0.64
C VAL A 58 -10.98 7.75 0.54
N SER A 59 -11.97 8.65 0.37
CA SER A 59 -12.95 8.98 1.40
C SER A 59 -13.77 7.79 1.90
N GLU A 60 -13.97 6.77 1.08
CA GLU A 60 -14.70 5.53 1.45
C GLU A 60 -13.85 4.59 2.31
N MET A 61 -12.54 4.75 2.26
CA MET A 61 -11.57 3.95 3.01
C MET A 61 -11.13 4.60 4.34
N LEU A 62 -11.47 5.87 4.59
CA LEU A 62 -11.06 6.59 5.80
C LEU A 62 -11.50 5.86 7.07
N ASN A 63 -10.62 5.81 8.07
CA ASN A 63 -10.82 5.08 9.34
C ASN A 63 -11.04 3.56 9.19
N LYS A 64 -10.69 2.99 8.04
CA LYS A 64 -10.89 1.58 7.75
C LYS A 64 -9.57 0.84 7.52
N ILE A 65 -9.61 -0.47 7.71
CA ILE A 65 -8.55 -1.38 7.34
C ILE A 65 -8.89 -1.98 5.98
N VAL A 66 -7.98 -1.83 5.03
CA VAL A 66 -8.06 -2.44 3.71
C VAL A 66 -7.11 -3.65 3.69
N ILE A 67 -7.66 -4.84 3.63
CA ILE A 67 -6.86 -6.06 3.51
C ILE A 67 -6.45 -6.25 2.05
N VAL A 68 -5.15 -6.30 1.82
CA VAL A 68 -4.55 -6.54 0.50
C VAL A 68 -3.88 -7.90 0.50
N VAL A 69 -4.28 -8.81 -0.36
CA VAL A 69 -3.62 -10.11 -0.51
C VAL A 69 -2.68 -10.11 -1.70
N ASP A 70 -1.44 -10.57 -1.49
CA ASP A 70 -0.45 -10.71 -2.55
C ASP A 70 -0.70 -11.98 -3.37
N LYS A 71 -1.47 -11.85 -4.44
CA LYS A 71 -1.75 -12.97 -5.33
C LYS A 71 -0.57 -13.36 -6.22
N THR A 72 0.52 -12.58 -6.25
CA THR A 72 1.72 -12.98 -7.01
C THR A 72 2.50 -14.10 -6.34
N VAL A 73 2.26 -14.34 -5.06
CA VAL A 73 2.84 -15.49 -4.32
C VAL A 73 2.17 -16.80 -4.77
N HIS A 74 0.84 -16.80 -4.81
CA HIS A 74 0.03 -17.93 -5.27
C HIS A 74 -1.17 -17.38 -6.05
N ARG A 75 -1.14 -17.47 -7.39
CA ARG A 75 -2.22 -16.97 -8.26
C ARG A 75 -3.55 -17.67 -8.02
N ASP A 76 -3.47 -18.93 -7.61
CA ASP A 76 -4.55 -19.87 -7.35
C ASP A 76 -4.95 -19.94 -5.85
N TYR A 77 -4.53 -18.96 -5.05
CA TYR A 77 -4.74 -19.02 -3.59
C TYR A 77 -6.21 -19.19 -3.18
N LYS A 78 -7.15 -18.66 -3.96
CA LYS A 78 -8.57 -18.81 -3.71
C LYS A 78 -9.05 -20.25 -3.79
N ASP A 79 -8.38 -21.10 -4.58
CA ASP A 79 -8.80 -22.48 -4.79
C ASP A 79 -8.50 -23.37 -3.56
N PHE A 80 -7.35 -23.16 -2.91
CA PHE A 80 -7.00 -23.91 -1.71
C PHE A 80 -7.31 -23.20 -0.39
N ALA A 81 -7.63 -21.89 -0.44
CA ALA A 81 -8.08 -21.14 0.72
C ALA A 81 -9.58 -21.26 1.00
N LYS A 82 -10.35 -21.82 0.06
CA LYS A 82 -11.81 -22.00 0.19
C LYS A 82 -12.18 -22.95 1.32
N CYS A 83 -13.22 -22.59 2.03
CA CYS A 83 -13.90 -23.46 2.96
C CYS A 83 -14.63 -24.58 2.23
N LYS A 84 -14.57 -25.80 2.78
CA LYS A 84 -15.45 -26.88 2.32
C LYS A 84 -16.87 -26.59 2.79
N ALA A 85 -17.87 -26.92 1.98
CA ALA A 85 -19.29 -26.64 2.24
C ALA A 85 -19.81 -27.19 3.58
N GLN A 86 -19.10 -28.11 4.23
CA GLN A 86 -19.46 -28.74 5.49
C GLN A 86 -18.74 -28.14 6.72
N ASP A 87 -17.78 -27.22 6.52
CA ASP A 87 -16.98 -26.66 7.59
C ASP A 87 -17.68 -25.41 8.19
N VAL A 88 -18.48 -25.62 9.20
CA VAL A 88 -19.23 -24.54 9.90
C VAL A 88 -18.32 -23.48 10.54
N ASN A 89 -17.06 -23.82 10.83
CA ASN A 89 -16.08 -22.96 11.50
C ASN A 89 -14.92 -22.51 10.58
N CYS A 90 -15.11 -22.62 9.28
CA CYS A 90 -14.07 -22.21 8.34
C CYS A 90 -14.24 -20.73 7.95
N TYR A 91 -13.13 -20.03 7.91
CA TYR A 91 -13.04 -18.62 7.51
C TYR A 91 -12.32 -18.52 6.17
N ASP A 92 -13.04 -18.17 5.11
CA ASP A 92 -12.46 -17.98 3.78
C ASP A 92 -11.82 -16.60 3.67
N ILE A 93 -10.52 -16.55 3.34
CA ILE A 93 -9.77 -15.29 3.20
C ILE A 93 -10.37 -14.37 2.13
N SER A 94 -11.04 -14.92 1.13
CA SER A 94 -11.66 -14.15 0.06
C SER A 94 -12.76 -13.21 0.57
N ASN A 95 -13.41 -13.57 1.68
CA ASN A 95 -14.45 -12.73 2.31
C ASN A 95 -13.88 -11.50 3.01
N TYR A 96 -12.58 -11.49 3.27
CA TYR A 96 -11.87 -10.40 3.95
C TYR A 96 -10.90 -9.66 3.04
N THR A 97 -10.68 -10.13 1.81
CA THR A 97 -9.78 -9.52 0.86
C THR A 97 -10.50 -8.38 0.13
N HIS A 98 -10.06 -7.15 0.33
CA HIS A 98 -10.62 -5.97 -0.33
C HIS A 98 -9.89 -5.62 -1.61
N LEU A 99 -8.60 -5.99 -1.72
CA LEU A 99 -7.73 -5.68 -2.85
C LEU A 99 -6.70 -6.79 -3.04
N GLU A 100 -6.31 -7.03 -4.28
CA GLU A 100 -5.26 -8.00 -4.61
C GLU A 100 -4.07 -7.29 -5.26
N SER A 101 -2.88 -7.37 -4.66
CA SER A 101 -1.66 -6.91 -5.33
C SER A 101 -1.24 -7.90 -6.42
N GLY A 102 -0.87 -7.36 -7.57
CA GLY A 102 -0.68 -8.13 -8.81
C GLY A 102 -1.97 -8.31 -9.61
N SER A 103 -3.00 -7.50 -9.33
CA SER A 103 -4.22 -7.33 -10.14
C SER A 103 -4.09 -6.12 -11.08
N GLN A 104 -5.12 -5.88 -11.88
CA GLN A 104 -5.23 -4.68 -12.70
C GLN A 104 -5.38 -3.41 -11.85
N VAL A 105 -6.11 -3.50 -10.74
CA VAL A 105 -6.34 -2.36 -9.82
C VAL A 105 -5.07 -1.98 -9.03
N LEU A 106 -4.28 -2.98 -8.62
CA LEU A 106 -3.02 -2.75 -7.90
C LEU A 106 -1.88 -3.55 -8.52
N ASN A 107 -1.15 -2.95 -9.42
CA ASN A 107 0.01 -3.55 -10.04
C ASN A 107 1.18 -3.64 -9.05
N LYS A 108 1.78 -4.81 -8.92
CA LYS A 108 2.94 -5.04 -8.06
C LYS A 108 4.21 -5.09 -8.88
N LEU A 109 5.16 -4.24 -8.54
CA LEU A 109 6.46 -4.13 -9.19
C LEU A 109 7.58 -4.34 -8.18
N THR A 110 8.70 -4.82 -8.67
CA THR A 110 9.95 -4.80 -7.93
C THR A 110 10.68 -3.47 -8.19
N LEU A 111 11.56 -3.03 -7.28
CA LEU A 111 12.33 -1.80 -7.47
C LEU A 111 13.11 -1.85 -8.81
N SER A 112 13.76 -2.97 -9.10
CA SER A 112 14.48 -3.16 -10.36
C SER A 112 13.58 -3.06 -11.60
N GLN A 113 12.35 -3.56 -11.53
CA GLN A 113 11.39 -3.40 -12.62
C GLN A 113 10.99 -1.93 -12.84
N VAL A 114 10.84 -1.17 -11.75
CA VAL A 114 10.56 0.26 -11.82
C VAL A 114 11.72 1.03 -12.42
N GLU A 115 12.94 0.78 -11.94
CA GLU A 115 14.15 1.48 -12.38
C GLU A 115 14.51 1.18 -13.85
N ASN A 116 14.13 0.03 -14.37
CA ASN A 116 14.33 -0.36 -15.77
C ASN A 116 13.19 0.14 -16.70
N GLN A 117 12.14 0.75 -16.17
CA GLN A 117 11.10 1.37 -16.99
C GLN A 117 11.52 2.78 -17.42
N PRO A 118 11.06 3.27 -18.59
CA PRO A 118 11.20 4.68 -18.93
C PRO A 118 10.60 5.54 -17.82
N SER A 119 11.29 6.62 -17.46
CA SER A 119 10.73 7.61 -16.56
C SER A 119 9.42 8.15 -17.16
N ASN A 120 8.37 8.13 -16.36
CA ASN A 120 7.07 8.70 -16.73
C ASN A 120 6.76 9.82 -15.74
N PRO A 121 7.39 11.00 -15.94
CA PRO A 121 7.33 12.07 -14.98
C PRO A 121 5.89 12.56 -14.81
N VAL A 122 5.52 12.77 -13.56
CA VAL A 122 4.30 13.47 -13.21
C VAL A 122 4.55 14.96 -13.39
N MET A 123 3.72 15.61 -14.17
CA MET A 123 3.81 17.05 -14.44
C MET A 123 2.51 17.75 -14.12
N ILE A 124 2.63 18.98 -13.59
CA ILE A 124 1.52 19.93 -13.58
C ILE A 124 1.56 20.65 -14.92
N LYS A 125 0.47 20.59 -15.66
CA LYS A 125 0.32 21.30 -16.92
C LYS A 125 -0.99 22.06 -16.89
N ASP A 126 -0.93 23.39 -17.04
CA ASP A 126 -2.10 24.26 -17.07
C ASP A 126 -3.06 24.04 -15.87
N ASP A 127 -2.53 24.05 -14.65
CA ASP A 127 -3.26 23.80 -13.39
C ASP A 127 -3.87 22.39 -13.25
N ASN A 128 -3.62 21.50 -14.20
CA ASN A 128 -4.02 20.10 -14.12
C ASN A 128 -2.82 19.18 -13.85
N VAL A 129 -3.01 18.24 -12.96
CA VAL A 129 -2.04 17.16 -12.72
C VAL A 129 -2.34 16.04 -13.70
N THR A 130 -1.43 15.80 -14.62
CA THR A 130 -1.53 14.67 -15.54
C THR A 130 -0.60 13.55 -15.08
N THR A 131 -1.17 12.37 -14.91
CA THR A 131 -0.41 11.14 -14.75
C THR A 131 -0.85 10.17 -15.84
N THR A 132 0.11 9.49 -16.43
CA THR A 132 -0.20 8.47 -17.46
C THR A 132 -0.40 7.09 -16.83
N THR A 133 -0.46 6.99 -15.49
CA THR A 133 -0.65 5.72 -14.82
C THR A 133 -2.12 5.42 -14.64
N GLU A 134 -2.62 4.48 -15.39
CA GLU A 134 -4.01 4.03 -15.33
C GLU A 134 -4.30 3.13 -14.12
N ALA A 135 -3.28 2.55 -13.49
CA ALA A 135 -3.43 1.68 -12.34
C ALA A 135 -2.51 2.07 -11.19
N SER A 136 -2.95 1.86 -9.97
CA SER A 136 -2.13 2.04 -8.77
C SER A 136 -0.93 1.09 -8.81
N LYS A 137 0.23 1.57 -8.39
CA LYS A 137 1.48 0.82 -8.39
C LYS A 137 2.02 0.64 -6.99
N LEU A 138 2.26 -0.60 -6.62
CA LEU A 138 2.92 -0.99 -5.38
C LEU A 138 4.36 -1.41 -5.70
N VAL A 139 5.33 -0.79 -5.03
CA VAL A 139 6.73 -1.21 -5.07
C VAL A 139 7.12 -1.84 -3.75
N LEU A 140 7.63 -3.06 -3.80
CA LEU A 140 8.19 -3.75 -2.65
C LEU A 140 9.72 -3.69 -2.70
N PRO A 141 10.40 -3.41 -1.60
CA PRO A 141 11.85 -3.54 -1.50
C PRO A 141 12.24 -5.01 -1.71
N ILE A 142 13.36 -5.26 -2.39
CA ILE A 142 13.60 -6.57 -2.99
C ILE A 142 14.63 -7.39 -2.27
N SER A 143 15.62 -6.81 -1.64
CA SER A 143 16.67 -7.56 -0.97
C SER A 143 17.18 -6.87 0.27
N LYS A 144 17.84 -7.68 1.13
CA LYS A 144 18.49 -7.17 2.36
C LYS A 144 19.61 -6.17 2.07
N ASN A 145 20.14 -6.12 0.86
CA ASN A 145 21.34 -5.35 0.51
C ASN A 145 21.06 -4.11 -0.36
N THR A 146 19.79 -3.79 -0.61
CA THR A 146 19.42 -2.57 -1.34
C THR A 146 18.97 -1.49 -0.37
N GLN A 147 19.44 -0.26 -0.56
CA GLN A 147 18.97 0.91 0.16
C GLN A 147 17.47 1.14 -0.09
N ASN A 148 16.84 1.87 0.81
CA ASN A 148 15.48 2.36 0.60
C ASN A 148 15.44 3.27 -0.66
N PRO A 149 14.33 3.23 -1.43
CA PRO A 149 14.22 4.03 -2.64
C PRO A 149 13.97 5.52 -2.32
N LYS A 150 14.41 6.41 -3.21
CA LYS A 150 14.14 7.85 -3.10
C LYS A 150 12.65 8.13 -3.30
N ILE A 151 11.99 8.63 -2.26
CA ILE A 151 10.53 8.89 -2.28
C ILE A 151 10.12 9.85 -3.41
N GLN A 152 10.86 10.95 -3.59
CA GLN A 152 10.64 11.91 -4.67
C GLN A 152 10.66 11.24 -6.04
N LYS A 153 11.67 10.40 -6.31
CA LYS A 153 11.81 9.68 -7.58
C LYS A 153 10.68 8.68 -7.79
N MET A 154 10.27 7.96 -6.74
CA MET A 154 9.16 7.01 -6.81
C MET A 154 7.87 7.72 -7.20
N ILE A 155 7.56 8.85 -6.58
CA ILE A 155 6.34 9.61 -6.84
C ILE A 155 6.43 10.34 -8.18
N LEU A 156 7.42 11.21 -8.36
CA LEU A 156 7.45 12.15 -9.48
C LEU A 156 7.94 11.55 -10.80
N SER A 157 8.90 10.59 -10.75
CA SER A 157 9.45 10.01 -11.97
C SER A 157 8.72 8.75 -12.42
N TYR A 158 8.14 8.00 -11.49
CA TYR A 158 7.54 6.69 -11.80
C TYR A 158 6.04 6.59 -11.46
N GLY A 159 5.46 7.59 -10.81
CA GLY A 159 4.03 7.61 -10.44
C GLY A 159 3.65 6.46 -9.51
N ILE A 160 4.51 6.12 -8.54
CA ILE A 160 4.25 5.05 -7.59
C ILE A 160 3.39 5.59 -6.44
N GLN A 161 2.30 4.91 -6.12
CA GLN A 161 1.38 5.30 -5.06
C GLN A 161 1.67 4.64 -3.72
N ILE A 162 2.19 3.41 -3.72
CA ILE A 162 2.49 2.68 -2.49
C ILE A 162 3.93 2.15 -2.57
N VAL A 163 4.78 2.60 -1.65
CA VAL A 163 6.18 2.17 -1.55
C VAL A 163 6.41 1.52 -0.20
N ALA A 164 6.91 0.29 -0.20
CA ALA A 164 7.30 -0.38 1.03
C ALA A 164 8.77 -0.08 1.35
N TYR A 165 9.01 0.54 2.50
CA TYR A 165 10.33 0.83 3.04
C TYR A 165 10.78 -0.26 4.02
N LYS A 166 12.08 -0.43 4.16
CA LYS A 166 12.70 -1.25 5.19
C LYS A 166 12.86 -0.40 6.45
N TYR A 167 12.07 -0.67 7.45
CA TYR A 167 12.11 0.02 8.74
C TYR A 167 13.14 -0.57 9.71
N ASP A 168 13.74 -1.69 9.37
CA ASP A 168 14.86 -2.31 10.09
C ASP A 168 16.24 -1.75 9.67
N GLU A 169 16.28 -0.95 8.62
CA GLU A 169 17.47 -0.24 8.15
C GLU A 169 17.23 1.27 8.21
N GLN A 170 17.82 1.92 9.20
CA GLN A 170 17.81 3.38 9.32
C GLN A 170 18.78 3.97 8.29
N ASP A 171 18.24 4.49 7.19
CA ASP A 171 19.00 5.18 6.16
C ASP A 171 18.39 6.55 5.84
N GLU A 172 19.14 7.40 5.15
CA GLU A 172 18.72 8.76 4.79
C GLU A 172 17.41 8.78 3.97
N GLU A 173 17.16 7.75 3.16
CA GLU A 173 15.96 7.70 2.32
C GLU A 173 14.72 7.31 3.15
N LEU A 174 14.87 6.54 4.23
CA LEU A 174 13.79 6.32 5.20
C LEU A 174 13.46 7.61 5.94
N GLU A 175 14.47 8.35 6.43
CA GLU A 175 14.26 9.65 7.10
C GLU A 175 13.51 10.62 6.18
N LYS A 176 13.92 10.76 4.93
CA LYS A 176 13.23 11.61 3.94
C LYS A 176 11.78 11.17 3.68
N CYS A 177 11.53 9.87 3.71
CA CYS A 177 10.19 9.33 3.55
C CYS A 177 9.32 9.69 4.77
N GLU A 178 9.85 9.53 5.97
CA GLU A 178 9.15 9.90 7.21
C GLU A 178 8.87 11.40 7.27
N ASP A 179 9.85 12.25 6.95
CA ASP A 179 9.70 13.70 6.88
C ASP A 179 8.62 14.11 5.88
N PHE A 180 8.61 13.49 4.70
CA PHE A 180 7.58 13.74 3.70
C PHE A 180 6.16 13.53 4.23
N PHE A 181 5.90 12.40 4.91
CA PHE A 181 4.57 12.12 5.45
C PHE A 181 4.26 12.94 6.70
N ASN A 182 5.25 13.22 7.56
CA ASN A 182 5.08 14.06 8.75
C ASN A 182 4.75 15.50 8.39
N ASP A 183 5.46 16.10 7.45
CA ASP A 183 5.24 17.47 6.97
C ASP A 183 3.86 17.61 6.30
N ASN A 184 3.43 16.59 5.56
CA ASN A 184 2.11 16.54 4.94
C ASN A 184 0.99 16.11 5.91
N LYS A 185 1.34 15.75 7.17
CA LYS A 185 0.39 15.37 8.24
C LYS A 185 -0.55 14.24 7.85
N GLY A 186 -0.08 13.28 7.06
CA GLY A 186 -0.88 12.13 6.64
C GLY A 186 -0.10 11.06 5.93
N GLY A 187 -0.60 9.84 5.98
CA GLY A 187 -0.06 8.68 5.24
C GLY A 187 -0.56 8.61 3.79
N ILE A 188 -1.56 9.45 3.44
CA ILE A 188 -2.03 9.64 2.07
C ILE A 188 -1.86 11.11 1.69
N VAL A 189 -0.96 11.37 0.76
CA VAL A 189 -0.67 12.72 0.28
C VAL A 189 -1.19 12.88 -1.14
N PRO A 190 -2.07 13.85 -1.42
CA PRO A 190 -2.50 14.16 -2.78
C PRO A 190 -1.31 14.50 -3.66
N LEU A 191 -1.34 14.07 -4.92
CA LEU A 191 -0.22 14.25 -5.85
C LEU A 191 0.20 15.72 -6.00
N ALA A 192 -0.75 16.65 -6.06
CA ALA A 192 -0.47 18.09 -6.10
C ALA A 192 0.30 18.56 -4.86
N GLY A 193 -0.06 18.05 -3.67
CA GLY A 193 0.68 18.32 -2.43
C GLY A 193 2.10 17.78 -2.46
N ALA A 194 2.29 16.56 -2.97
CA ALA A 194 3.62 15.98 -3.13
C ALA A 194 4.52 16.79 -4.08
N ILE A 195 3.97 17.25 -5.21
CA ILE A 195 4.70 18.10 -6.16
C ILE A 195 5.15 19.39 -5.48
N THR A 196 4.22 20.11 -4.85
CA THR A 196 4.54 21.36 -4.14
C THR A 196 5.58 21.17 -3.04
N TYR A 197 5.50 20.07 -2.30
CA TYR A 197 6.48 19.71 -1.27
C TYR A 197 7.88 19.59 -1.84
N PHE A 198 8.06 18.80 -2.89
CA PHE A 198 9.40 18.56 -3.46
C PHE A 198 9.95 19.79 -4.18
N GLU A 199 9.13 20.62 -4.84
CA GLU A 199 9.56 21.88 -5.42
C GLU A 199 10.10 22.83 -4.35
N ARG A 200 9.48 22.88 -3.18
CA ARG A 200 9.96 23.67 -2.03
C ARG A 200 11.32 23.16 -1.57
N ILE A 201 11.46 21.85 -1.32
CA ILE A 201 12.73 21.24 -0.87
C ILE A 201 13.85 21.50 -1.88
N ASP A 202 13.61 21.31 -3.18
CA ASP A 202 14.59 21.55 -4.24
C ASP A 202 15.02 23.04 -4.30
N THR A 203 14.13 23.96 -3.94
CA THR A 203 14.42 25.40 -3.90
C THR A 203 15.27 25.79 -2.68
N GLU A 204 14.99 25.17 -1.53
CA GLU A 204 15.73 25.39 -0.29
C GLU A 204 17.18 24.86 -0.38
N GLN A 205 17.39 23.75 -1.06
CA GLN A 205 18.72 23.15 -1.26
C GLN A 205 19.62 23.91 -2.24
N LYS A 206 19.06 24.82 -3.05
CA LYS A 206 19.80 25.64 -4.02
C LYS A 206 20.26 26.98 -3.46
N LYS A 207 19.89 27.32 -2.23
CA LYS A 207 20.30 28.54 -1.53
C LYS A 207 21.49 28.30 -0.62
#